data_689f01c91fe1315b90fc37f126dd8086
#
_entry.id   689f01c91fe1315b90fc37f126dd8086
#
_cell.length_a   1.000
_cell.length_b   1.000
_cell.length_c   1.000
_cell.angle_alpha   90.00
_cell.angle_beta   90.00
_cell.angle_gamma   90.00
#
_symmetry.space_group_name_H-M   'P 1'
#
loop_
_entity.id
_entity.type
_entity.pdbx_description
1 polymer ?
#
loop_
_entity_poly.entity_id
_entity_poly.type
_entity_poly.pdbx_seq_one_letter_code
_entity_poly.pdbx_strand_id
1 'polypeptide(L)'
;GHQISQLVRMTPAMARAARDLVVPEKDENGKRHWTLPKGIKLFGPRTPLNVAITNQRVFAGRTVPLAEAKTIAKRLGVSLNDVVMATTAGALRRYLKDTNELPTESLSAAVPISLREAGDASANNQVSMMRMTLATDIADPLERLKKINEASTVSKAMVGRMKSAIPTDFPLIGAPWLISGLAAFFGRTRIANM
;
A
#
# COMPACT_ATOMS: atom_id res chain seq x y z
N GLY A 1 3.92 -32.68 11.63
CA GLY A 1 2.63 -32.97 10.94
C GLY A 1 1.68 -31.79 10.92
N HIS A 2 1.61 -30.99 12.00
CA HIS A 2 0.59 -29.91 12.15
C HIS A 2 0.81 -28.73 11.21
N GLN A 3 2.04 -28.39 10.89
CA GLN A 3 2.37 -27.25 10.00
C GLN A 3 2.10 -27.54 8.52
N ILE A 4 2.30 -28.77 8.08
CA ILE A 4 2.04 -29.18 6.68
C ILE A 4 0.52 -29.22 6.42
N SER A 5 -0.28 -29.68 7.39
CA SER A 5 -1.73 -29.68 7.26
C SER A 5 -2.35 -28.28 7.19
N GLN A 6 -1.74 -27.29 7.83
CA GLN A 6 -2.15 -25.89 7.74
C GLN A 6 -1.80 -25.30 6.36
N LEU A 7 -0.62 -25.60 5.81
CA LEU A 7 -0.24 -25.20 4.45
C LEU A 7 -1.20 -25.73 3.40
N VAL A 8 -1.58 -27.00 3.50
CA VAL A 8 -2.53 -27.64 2.58
C VAL A 8 -3.93 -27.01 2.69
N ARG A 9 -4.34 -26.55 3.88
CA ARG A 9 -5.61 -25.83 4.07
C ARG A 9 -5.61 -24.39 3.57
N MET A 10 -4.42 -23.76 3.51
CA MET A 10 -4.29 -22.36 3.05
C MET A 10 -4.25 -22.25 1.52
N THR A 11 -3.78 -23.27 0.80
CA THR A 11 -3.68 -23.25 -0.66
C THR A 11 -5.02 -22.95 -1.36
N PRO A 12 -6.17 -23.52 -0.97
CA PRO A 12 -7.45 -23.18 -1.59
C PRO A 12 -7.94 -21.77 -1.28
N ALA A 13 -7.62 -21.23 -0.08
CA ALA A 13 -8.00 -19.88 0.31
C ALA A 13 -7.14 -18.84 -0.44
N MET A 14 -5.85 -19.08 -0.55
CA MET A 14 -4.93 -18.24 -1.34
C MET A 14 -5.26 -18.30 -2.83
N ALA A 15 -5.61 -19.48 -3.36
CA ALA A 15 -6.03 -19.61 -4.75
C ALA A 15 -7.35 -18.88 -5.02
N ARG A 16 -8.29 -18.90 -4.08
CA ARG A 16 -9.53 -18.11 -4.18
C ARG A 16 -9.25 -16.61 -4.10
N ALA A 17 -8.45 -16.16 -3.16
CA ALA A 17 -8.07 -14.75 -3.04
C ALA A 17 -7.31 -14.25 -4.28
N ALA A 18 -6.40 -15.05 -4.83
CA ALA A 18 -5.72 -14.74 -6.08
C ALA A 18 -6.68 -14.70 -7.27
N ARG A 19 -7.66 -15.62 -7.32
CA ARG A 19 -8.70 -15.63 -8.34
C ARG A 19 -9.63 -14.43 -8.25
N ASP A 20 -9.96 -13.98 -7.04
CA ASP A 20 -10.84 -12.83 -6.82
C ASP A 20 -10.13 -11.48 -7.08
N LEU A 21 -8.80 -11.50 -7.07
CA LEU A 21 -7.96 -10.35 -7.45
C LEU A 21 -7.82 -10.18 -8.97
N VAL A 22 -8.10 -11.21 -9.73
CA VAL A 22 -7.93 -11.20 -11.19
C VAL A 22 -9.32 -11.24 -11.83
N VAL A 23 -9.68 -10.17 -12.52
CA VAL A 23 -10.97 -10.09 -13.21
C VAL A 23 -10.85 -10.82 -14.56
N PRO A 24 -11.70 -11.80 -14.87
CA PRO A 24 -11.73 -12.40 -16.20
C PRO A 24 -12.36 -11.41 -17.18
N GLU A 25 -11.54 -10.82 -18.03
CA GLU A 25 -12.00 -10.03 -19.19
C GLU A 25 -12.12 -10.96 -20.42
N LYS A 26 -13.21 -10.87 -21.15
CA LYS A 26 -13.37 -11.59 -22.43
C LYS A 26 -12.92 -10.64 -23.55
N ASP A 27 -12.05 -11.12 -24.42
CA ASP A 27 -11.72 -10.43 -25.67
C ASP A 27 -12.86 -10.52 -26.69
N GLU A 28 -12.73 -9.81 -27.80
CA GLU A 28 -13.70 -9.81 -28.91
C GLU A 28 -13.93 -11.23 -29.51
N ASN A 29 -13.01 -12.16 -29.26
CA ASN A 29 -13.08 -13.55 -29.69
C ASN A 29 -13.60 -14.53 -28.62
N GLY A 30 -14.07 -13.98 -27.47
CA GLY A 30 -14.62 -14.77 -26.37
C GLY A 30 -13.59 -15.50 -25.50
N LYS A 31 -12.29 -15.33 -25.76
CA LYS A 31 -11.23 -15.91 -24.92
C LYS A 31 -11.12 -15.13 -23.60
N ARG A 32 -11.06 -15.88 -22.51
CA ARG A 32 -10.86 -15.30 -21.16
C ARG A 32 -9.40 -14.95 -20.97
N HIS A 33 -9.11 -13.66 -20.83
CA HIS A 33 -7.84 -13.17 -20.34
C HIS A 33 -7.96 -12.76 -18.87
N TRP A 34 -7.00 -13.18 -18.07
CA TRP A 34 -6.92 -12.80 -16.67
C TRP A 34 -6.15 -11.50 -16.57
N THR A 35 -6.85 -10.40 -16.39
CA THR A 35 -6.25 -9.08 -16.25
C THR A 35 -6.38 -8.58 -14.82
N LEU A 36 -5.36 -7.87 -14.35
CA LEU A 36 -5.48 -7.11 -13.12
C LEU A 36 -6.52 -5.99 -13.31
N PRO A 37 -7.32 -5.65 -12.29
CA PRO A 37 -8.25 -4.54 -12.38
C PRO A 37 -7.57 -3.28 -12.93
N LYS A 38 -8.23 -2.60 -13.88
CA LYS A 38 -7.70 -1.36 -14.48
C LYS A 38 -7.32 -0.37 -13.36
N GLY A 39 -6.06 0.08 -13.39
CA GLY A 39 -5.53 1.02 -12.40
C GLY A 39 -4.64 0.39 -11.33
N ILE A 40 -4.56 -0.94 -11.19
CA ILE A 40 -3.60 -1.58 -10.29
C ILE A 40 -2.25 -1.69 -11.01
N LYS A 41 -1.35 -0.76 -10.71
CA LYS A 41 0.06 -0.87 -11.10
C LYS A 41 0.81 -1.62 -10.01
N LEU A 42 1.41 -2.76 -10.34
CA LEU A 42 2.18 -3.57 -9.38
C LEU A 42 3.48 -2.90 -8.94
N PHE A 43 4.04 -2.05 -9.80
CA PHE A 43 5.33 -1.40 -9.53
C PHE A 43 5.18 0.12 -9.61
N GLY A 44 5.92 0.82 -8.74
CA GLY A 44 6.04 2.27 -8.78
C GLY A 44 7.09 2.73 -9.82
N PRO A 45 7.12 4.03 -10.16
CA PRO A 45 8.13 4.61 -11.04
C PRO A 45 9.52 4.53 -10.41
N ARG A 46 10.55 4.67 -11.24
CA ARG A 46 11.94 4.80 -10.75
C ARG A 46 12.12 6.17 -10.10
N THR A 47 12.76 6.17 -8.94
CA THR A 47 13.12 7.40 -8.21
C THR A 47 14.47 7.20 -7.49
N PRO A 48 15.14 8.27 -7.08
CA PRO A 48 16.33 8.19 -6.24
C PRO A 48 16.04 7.62 -4.84
N LEU A 49 14.77 7.52 -4.45
CA LEU A 49 14.36 6.91 -3.17
C LEU A 49 14.47 5.38 -3.19
N ASN A 50 14.55 4.77 -4.37
CA ASN A 50 14.60 3.31 -4.56
C ASN A 50 15.97 2.86 -5.09
N VAL A 51 17.04 3.29 -4.43
CA VAL A 51 18.42 2.95 -4.77
C VAL A 51 19.11 2.19 -3.64
N ALA A 52 20.25 1.58 -3.93
CA ALA A 52 21.09 0.99 -2.91
C ALA A 52 21.55 2.07 -1.92
N ILE A 53 21.33 1.82 -0.62
CA ILE A 53 21.67 2.75 0.45
C ILE A 53 23.11 2.54 0.93
N THR A 54 23.76 3.63 1.37
CA THR A 54 25.06 3.60 2.03
C THR A 54 24.89 3.50 3.56
N ASN A 55 26.01 3.46 4.30
CA ASN A 55 25.99 3.51 5.76
C ASN A 55 25.77 4.92 6.32
N GLN A 56 25.82 5.94 5.48
CA GLN A 56 25.57 7.31 5.90
C GLN A 56 24.09 7.54 6.18
N ARG A 57 23.81 8.31 7.22
CA ARG A 57 22.45 8.68 7.62
C ARG A 57 22.40 10.15 7.96
N VAL A 58 21.35 10.81 7.50
CA VAL A 58 21.00 12.17 7.90
C VAL A 58 19.58 12.16 8.42
N PHE A 59 19.27 13.07 9.32
CA PHE A 59 17.94 13.23 9.88
C PHE A 59 17.49 14.67 9.75
N ALA A 60 16.24 14.86 9.36
CA ALA A 60 15.54 16.13 9.40
C ALA A 60 14.13 15.92 9.94
N GLY A 61 13.64 16.87 10.73
CA GLY A 61 12.30 16.80 11.31
C GLY A 61 11.60 18.15 11.27
N ARG A 62 10.29 18.12 11.09
CA ARG A 62 9.42 19.29 11.16
C ARG A 62 8.17 18.94 11.95
N THR A 63 7.77 19.82 12.86
CA THR A 63 6.51 19.69 13.61
C THR A 63 5.37 20.36 12.83
N VAL A 64 4.25 19.68 12.72
CA VAL A 64 3.00 20.21 12.18
C VAL A 64 1.95 20.16 13.28
N PRO A 65 1.23 21.26 13.58
CA PRO A 65 0.18 21.25 14.60
C PRO A 65 -0.96 20.30 14.25
N LEU A 66 -1.21 19.33 15.12
CA LEU A 66 -2.27 18.33 14.92
C LEU A 66 -3.65 18.98 14.79
N ALA A 67 -3.90 20.08 15.50
CA ALA A 67 -5.17 20.81 15.45
C ALA A 67 -5.46 21.36 14.05
N GLU A 68 -4.45 21.89 13.37
CA GLU A 68 -4.56 22.39 11.99
C GLU A 68 -4.89 21.25 11.02
N ALA A 69 -4.17 20.13 11.11
CA ALA A 69 -4.42 18.95 10.27
C ALA A 69 -5.83 18.39 10.48
N LYS A 70 -6.32 18.33 11.73
CA LYS A 70 -7.69 17.92 12.04
C LYS A 70 -8.74 18.90 11.49
N THR A 71 -8.45 20.20 11.54
CA THR A 71 -9.33 21.24 11.00
C THR A 71 -9.47 21.10 9.48
N ILE A 72 -8.36 20.88 8.78
CA ILE A 72 -8.35 20.63 7.33
C ILE A 72 -9.17 19.37 7.01
N ALA A 73 -8.89 18.27 7.72
CA ALA A 73 -9.60 17.00 7.54
C ALA A 73 -11.12 17.18 7.68
N LYS A 74 -11.56 17.87 8.75
CA LYS A 74 -12.98 18.12 9.02
C LYS A 74 -13.62 19.01 7.94
N ARG A 75 -12.95 20.08 7.53
CA ARG A 75 -13.48 21.03 6.52
C ARG A 75 -13.64 20.39 5.15
N LEU A 76 -12.75 19.48 4.79
CA LEU A 76 -12.74 18.82 3.48
C LEU A 76 -13.43 17.45 3.47
N GLY A 77 -13.94 16.97 4.61
CA GLY A 77 -14.63 15.69 4.72
C GLY A 77 -13.70 14.48 4.46
N VAL A 78 -12.41 14.60 4.75
CA VAL A 78 -11.41 13.54 4.54
C VAL A 78 -10.85 13.05 5.88
N SER A 79 -10.16 11.90 5.88
CA SER A 79 -9.53 11.42 7.09
C SER A 79 -8.25 12.20 7.42
N LEU A 80 -7.85 12.22 8.72
CA LEU A 80 -6.57 12.80 9.12
C LEU A 80 -5.40 12.13 8.39
N ASN A 81 -5.48 10.82 8.18
CA ASN A 81 -4.45 10.09 7.43
C ASN A 81 -4.32 10.58 5.99
N ASP A 82 -5.43 10.92 5.32
CA ASP A 82 -5.40 11.45 3.96
C ASP A 82 -4.69 12.81 3.92
N VAL A 83 -4.88 13.66 4.94
CA VAL A 83 -4.16 14.95 5.07
C VAL A 83 -2.67 14.72 5.26
N VAL A 84 -2.28 13.78 6.13
CA VAL A 84 -0.86 13.42 6.33
C VAL A 84 -0.24 12.90 5.03
N MET A 85 -0.95 12.01 4.34
CA MET A 85 -0.51 11.46 3.07
C MET A 85 -0.36 12.55 1.99
N ALA A 86 -1.32 13.49 1.89
CA ALA A 86 -1.26 14.57 0.93
C ALA A 86 -0.12 15.56 1.22
N THR A 87 0.17 15.81 2.50
CA THR A 87 1.29 16.65 2.94
C THR A 87 2.62 15.99 2.56
N THR A 88 2.77 14.70 2.86
CA THR A 88 3.95 13.91 2.50
C THR A 88 4.13 13.86 0.98
N ALA A 89 3.06 13.60 0.24
CA ALA A 89 3.06 13.60 -1.22
C ALA A 89 3.50 14.95 -1.81
N GLY A 90 3.04 16.05 -1.21
CA GLY A 90 3.43 17.40 -1.59
C GLY A 90 4.92 17.67 -1.38
N ALA A 91 5.45 17.23 -0.24
CA ALA A 91 6.86 17.36 0.09
C ALA A 91 7.74 16.55 -0.88
N LEU A 92 7.38 15.29 -1.14
CA LEU A 92 8.07 14.41 -2.10
C LEU A 92 8.03 14.98 -3.52
N ARG A 93 6.85 15.44 -3.96
CA ARG A 93 6.72 16.07 -5.27
C ARG A 93 7.64 17.28 -5.40
N ARG A 94 7.69 18.15 -4.38
CA ARG A 94 8.56 19.32 -4.38
C ARG A 94 10.03 18.90 -4.45
N TYR A 95 10.45 18.00 -3.58
CA TYR A 95 11.82 17.48 -3.55
C TYR A 95 12.25 16.92 -4.91
N LEU A 96 11.47 16.02 -5.48
CA LEU A 96 11.78 15.40 -6.76
C LEU A 96 11.73 16.38 -7.94
N LYS A 97 10.88 17.42 -7.85
CA LYS A 97 10.86 18.49 -8.84
C LYS A 97 12.10 19.35 -8.76
N ASP A 98 12.52 19.71 -7.55
CA ASP A 98 13.70 20.55 -7.32
C ASP A 98 15.02 19.86 -7.76
N THR A 99 15.02 18.50 -7.77
CA THR A 99 16.14 17.67 -8.27
C THR A 99 15.99 17.24 -9.73
N ASN A 100 14.94 17.68 -10.45
CA ASN A 100 14.60 17.25 -11.81
C ASN A 100 14.40 15.74 -11.97
N GLU A 101 13.93 15.07 -10.91
CA GLU A 101 13.73 13.61 -10.84
C GLU A 101 12.26 13.22 -10.62
N LEU A 102 11.33 14.18 -10.78
CA LEU A 102 9.90 13.91 -10.61
C LEU A 102 9.39 13.06 -11.77
N PRO A 103 8.91 11.83 -11.50
CA PRO A 103 8.33 10.99 -12.53
C PRO A 103 7.03 11.57 -13.07
N THR A 104 6.69 11.22 -14.31
CA THR A 104 5.37 11.52 -14.90
C THR A 104 4.26 10.70 -14.24
N GLU A 105 4.60 9.53 -13.68
CA GLU A 105 3.68 8.68 -12.94
C GLU A 105 3.74 8.99 -11.44
N SER A 106 2.58 8.81 -10.78
CA SER A 106 2.49 8.97 -9.34
C SER A 106 3.35 7.95 -8.58
N LEU A 107 4.00 8.41 -7.53
CA LEU A 107 4.58 7.55 -6.50
C LEU A 107 3.50 6.75 -5.79
N SER A 108 3.90 5.65 -5.19
CA SER A 108 3.05 4.85 -4.31
C SER A 108 3.69 4.64 -2.95
N ALA A 109 2.86 4.54 -1.93
CA ALA A 109 3.26 4.25 -0.56
C ALA A 109 2.67 2.92 -0.08
N ALA A 110 3.41 2.24 0.79
CA ALA A 110 2.89 1.17 1.62
C ALA A 110 2.38 1.77 2.93
N VAL A 111 1.08 1.69 3.15
CA VAL A 111 0.42 2.29 4.32
C VAL A 111 -0.06 1.19 5.25
N PRO A 112 0.33 1.21 6.53
CA PRO A 112 -0.16 0.25 7.50
C PRO A 112 -1.63 0.50 7.82
N ILE A 113 -2.41 -0.58 7.91
CA ILE A 113 -3.82 -0.55 8.28
C ILE A 113 -4.04 -1.50 9.44
N SER A 114 -4.76 -1.04 10.45
CA SER A 114 -5.21 -1.91 11.52
C SER A 114 -6.31 -2.85 11.04
N LEU A 115 -6.13 -4.14 11.30
CA LEU A 115 -7.15 -5.16 11.10
C LEU A 115 -7.98 -5.41 12.36
N ARG A 116 -7.67 -4.73 13.47
CA ARG A 116 -8.38 -4.89 14.74
C ARG A 116 -9.86 -4.54 14.61
N GLU A 117 -10.68 -5.31 15.29
CA GLU A 117 -12.09 -4.98 15.44
C GLU A 117 -12.28 -3.97 16.57
N ALA A 118 -13.39 -3.24 16.50
CA ALA A 118 -13.74 -2.34 17.57
C ALA A 118 -13.95 -3.15 18.88
N GLY A 119 -13.17 -2.81 19.92
CA GLY A 119 -13.20 -3.53 21.20
C GLY A 119 -12.20 -4.69 21.34
N ASP A 120 -11.43 -5.03 20.30
CA ASP A 120 -10.36 -6.03 20.41
C ASP A 120 -9.17 -5.47 21.20
N ALA A 121 -9.02 -5.97 22.44
CA ALA A 121 -7.93 -5.63 23.36
C ALA A 121 -6.76 -6.63 23.30
N SER A 122 -6.73 -7.52 22.31
CA SER A 122 -5.65 -8.51 22.18
C SER A 122 -4.28 -7.83 21.99
N ALA A 123 -3.24 -8.38 22.62
CA ALA A 123 -1.90 -7.83 22.58
C ALA A 123 -1.12 -8.17 21.28
N ASN A 124 -1.74 -8.91 20.34
CA ASN A 124 -1.12 -9.31 19.09
C ASN A 124 -1.11 -8.14 18.08
N ASN A 125 -0.10 -8.13 17.22
CA ASN A 125 0.02 -7.14 16.15
C ASN A 125 -0.87 -7.55 14.97
N GLN A 126 -1.99 -6.84 14.78
CA GLN A 126 -2.93 -7.05 13.68
C GLN A 126 -2.84 -5.89 12.68
N VAL A 127 -1.72 -5.80 11.99
CA VAL A 127 -1.47 -4.77 10.98
C VAL A 127 -1.30 -5.42 9.62
N SER A 128 -2.02 -4.94 8.63
CA SER A 128 -1.79 -5.25 7.22
C SER A 128 -1.17 -4.05 6.51
N MET A 129 -0.57 -4.29 5.36
CA MET A 129 0.00 -3.24 4.52
C MET A 129 -0.86 -3.06 3.28
N MET A 130 -1.20 -1.83 2.99
CA MET A 130 -1.94 -1.44 1.79
C MET A 130 -1.06 -0.56 0.92
N ARG A 131 -1.02 -0.88 -0.38
CA ARG A 131 -0.38 0.01 -1.35
C ARG A 131 -1.40 1.01 -1.87
N MET A 132 -1.04 2.30 -1.86
CA MET A 132 -1.88 3.35 -2.43
C MET A 132 -1.06 4.41 -3.16
N THR A 133 -1.71 5.10 -4.09
CA THR A 133 -1.10 6.22 -4.81
C THR A 133 -0.93 7.42 -3.89
N LEU A 134 0.17 8.15 -4.09
CA LEU A 134 0.44 9.45 -3.47
C LEU A 134 -0.02 10.63 -4.34
N ALA A 135 -0.50 10.36 -5.56
CA ALA A 135 -0.93 11.38 -6.52
C ALA A 135 0.13 12.50 -6.71
N THR A 136 1.41 12.14 -6.71
CA THR A 136 2.52 13.10 -6.87
C THR A 136 2.62 13.70 -8.27
N ASP A 137 1.95 13.12 -9.25
CA ASP A 137 1.75 13.64 -10.60
C ASP A 137 0.84 14.88 -10.62
N ILE A 138 -0.06 15.03 -9.64
CA ILE A 138 -1.00 16.14 -9.53
C ILE A 138 -0.33 17.33 -8.82
N ALA A 139 -0.31 18.48 -9.49
CA ALA A 139 0.31 19.69 -8.97
C ALA A 139 -0.53 20.40 -7.89
N ASP A 140 -1.85 20.49 -8.11
CA ASP A 140 -2.75 21.14 -7.17
C ASP A 140 -2.89 20.34 -5.87
N PRO A 141 -2.71 20.96 -4.70
CA PRO A 141 -2.75 20.25 -3.42
C PRO A 141 -4.15 19.75 -3.04
N LEU A 142 -5.23 20.43 -3.46
CA LEU A 142 -6.60 20.02 -3.16
C LEU A 142 -7.02 18.86 -4.05
N GLU A 143 -6.70 18.90 -5.32
CA GLU A 143 -6.95 17.78 -6.25
C GLU A 143 -6.15 16.55 -5.83
N ARG A 144 -4.88 16.73 -5.43
CA ARG A 144 -4.06 15.66 -4.89
C ARG A 144 -4.67 15.03 -3.65
N LEU A 145 -5.15 15.83 -2.69
CA LEU A 145 -5.83 15.34 -1.49
C LEU A 145 -7.11 14.56 -1.84
N LYS A 146 -7.93 15.05 -2.74
CA LYS A 146 -9.14 14.35 -3.22
C LYS A 146 -8.78 12.99 -3.82
N LYS A 147 -7.75 12.95 -4.67
CA LYS A 147 -7.28 11.71 -5.31
C LYS A 147 -6.76 10.69 -4.31
N ILE A 148 -6.04 11.14 -3.29
CA ILE A 148 -5.57 10.29 -2.17
C ILE A 148 -6.76 9.76 -1.37
N ASN A 149 -7.75 10.59 -1.07
CA ASN A 149 -8.96 10.17 -0.34
C ASN A 149 -9.77 9.12 -1.12
N GLU A 150 -9.96 9.31 -2.43
CA GLU A 150 -10.59 8.30 -3.29
C GLU A 150 -9.83 6.96 -3.22
N ALA A 151 -8.51 6.99 -3.41
CA ALA A 151 -7.68 5.80 -3.35
C ALA A 151 -7.72 5.12 -1.97
N SER A 152 -7.69 5.90 -0.90
CA SER A 152 -7.75 5.38 0.48
C SER A 152 -9.11 4.72 0.77
N THR A 153 -10.20 5.28 0.27
CA THR A 153 -11.55 4.74 0.44
C THR A 153 -11.70 3.40 -0.27
N VAL A 154 -11.28 3.33 -1.54
CA VAL A 154 -11.29 2.08 -2.33
C VAL A 154 -10.44 1.00 -1.66
N SER A 155 -9.26 1.37 -1.21
CA SER A 155 -8.33 0.44 -0.58
C SER A 155 -8.85 -0.09 0.76
N LYS A 156 -9.44 0.77 1.59
CA LYS A 156 -10.09 0.34 2.86
C LYS A 156 -11.26 -0.62 2.60
N ALA A 157 -12.09 -0.34 1.59
CA ALA A 157 -13.18 -1.22 1.19
C ALA A 157 -12.66 -2.59 0.71
N MET A 158 -11.56 -2.61 -0.04
CA MET A 158 -10.92 -3.84 -0.51
C MET A 158 -10.38 -4.67 0.68
N VAL A 159 -9.67 -4.03 1.61
CA VAL A 159 -9.16 -4.70 2.82
C VAL A 159 -10.30 -5.24 3.67
N GLY A 160 -11.39 -4.48 3.83
CA GLY A 160 -12.59 -4.96 4.54
C GLY A 160 -13.17 -6.24 3.94
N ARG A 161 -13.18 -6.37 2.61
CA ARG A 161 -13.61 -7.60 1.92
C ARG A 161 -12.61 -8.74 2.05
N MET A 162 -11.32 -8.44 2.10
CA MET A 162 -10.27 -9.44 2.24
C MET A 162 -10.05 -9.89 3.69
N LYS A 163 -10.57 -9.14 4.67
CA LYS A 163 -10.36 -9.42 6.10
C LYS A 163 -10.78 -10.84 6.49
N SER A 164 -11.86 -11.35 5.92
CA SER A 164 -12.34 -12.72 6.14
C SER A 164 -11.49 -13.79 5.42
N ALA A 165 -10.69 -13.39 4.43
CA ALA A 165 -9.86 -14.30 3.63
C ALA A 165 -8.39 -14.32 4.09
N ILE A 166 -7.95 -13.34 4.90
CA ILE A 166 -6.59 -13.29 5.44
C ILE A 166 -6.60 -14.05 6.77
N PRO A 167 -5.90 -15.20 6.88
CA PRO A 167 -5.76 -15.87 8.16
C PRO A 167 -5.06 -14.95 9.15
N THR A 168 -5.67 -14.72 10.31
CA THR A 168 -5.08 -13.94 11.41
C THR A 168 -3.85 -14.62 12.01
N ASP A 169 -3.80 -15.93 11.87
CA ASP A 169 -2.67 -16.77 12.31
C ASP A 169 -1.80 -17.10 11.08
N PHE A 170 -0.98 -16.14 10.67
CA PHE A 170 0.07 -16.44 9.71
C PHE A 170 1.05 -17.40 10.40
N PRO A 171 1.10 -18.69 10.03
CA PRO A 171 2.09 -19.57 10.61
C PRO A 171 3.44 -18.99 10.23
N LEU A 172 4.23 -18.60 11.22
CA LEU A 172 5.66 -18.39 11.07
C LEU A 172 6.23 -19.75 10.63
N ILE A 173 6.11 -20.02 9.34
CA ILE A 173 6.70 -21.21 8.74
C ILE A 173 8.18 -21.04 8.94
N GLY A 174 8.77 -21.93 9.75
CA GLY A 174 10.16 -21.91 10.17
C GLY A 174 11.17 -22.18 9.05
N ALA A 175 11.04 -21.44 7.95
CA ALA A 175 12.00 -21.42 6.87
C ALA A 175 12.55 -20.00 6.73
N PRO A 176 13.55 -19.60 7.54
CA PRO A 176 14.16 -18.25 7.48
C PRO A 176 14.63 -17.88 6.07
N TRP A 177 15.06 -18.83 5.28
CA TRP A 177 15.48 -18.65 3.88
C TRP A 177 14.33 -18.25 2.96
N LEU A 178 13.10 -18.73 3.20
CA LEU A 178 11.93 -18.35 2.41
C LEU A 178 11.52 -16.92 2.72
N ILE A 179 11.52 -16.55 4.01
CA ILE A 179 11.20 -15.17 4.45
C ILE A 179 12.26 -14.20 3.95
N SER A 180 13.54 -14.55 4.05
CA SER A 180 14.63 -13.70 3.53
C SER A 180 14.62 -13.63 2.01
N GLY A 181 14.29 -14.70 1.31
CA GLY A 181 14.12 -14.70 -0.15
C GLY A 181 12.97 -13.83 -0.60
N LEU A 182 11.81 -13.91 0.06
CA LEU A 182 10.66 -13.05 -0.19
C LEU A 182 10.98 -11.59 0.15
N ALA A 183 11.61 -11.31 1.28
CA ALA A 183 12.03 -9.96 1.67
C ALA A 183 13.03 -9.38 0.66
N ALA A 184 13.99 -10.16 0.17
CA ALA A 184 14.93 -9.74 -0.86
C ALA A 184 14.25 -9.51 -2.21
N PHE A 185 13.26 -10.33 -2.57
CA PHE A 185 12.46 -10.16 -3.78
C PHE A 185 11.62 -8.88 -3.68
N PHE A 186 10.88 -8.68 -2.59
CA PHE A 186 10.07 -7.47 -2.38
C PHE A 186 10.92 -6.21 -2.24
N GLY A 187 12.11 -6.30 -1.63
CA GLY A 187 13.05 -5.18 -1.54
C GLY A 187 13.66 -4.77 -2.88
N ARG A 188 13.75 -5.71 -3.85
CA ARG A 188 14.19 -5.42 -5.22
C ARG A 188 13.06 -4.97 -6.14
N THR A 189 11.82 -5.29 -5.80
CA THR A 189 10.64 -4.87 -6.55
C THR A 189 10.18 -3.51 -6.05
N ARG A 190 9.84 -2.60 -6.97
CA ARG A 190 9.33 -1.27 -6.66
C ARG A 190 7.83 -1.29 -6.39
N ILE A 191 7.40 -2.19 -5.48
CA ILE A 191 5.98 -2.31 -5.10
C ILE A 191 5.49 -1.02 -4.46
N ALA A 192 6.35 -0.36 -3.68
CA ALA A 192 6.09 0.97 -3.17
C ALA A 192 7.37 1.81 -3.28
N ASN A 193 7.22 3.12 -3.39
CA ASN A 193 8.35 4.08 -3.40
C ASN A 193 8.69 4.52 -1.98
N MET A 194 7.76 4.29 -1.05
CA MET A 194 7.87 4.70 0.34
C MET A 194 7.03 3.76 1.23
#